data_c45312c16e926e584f9e93ff22f08d99
#
_entry.id   c45312c16e926e584f9e93ff22f08d99
#
_cell.length_a   1.000
_cell.length_b   1.000
_cell.length_c   1.000
_cell.angle_alpha   90.00
_cell.angle_beta   90.00
_cell.angle_gamma   90.00
#
_symmetry.space_group_name_H-M   'P 1'
#
loop_
_entity.id
_entity.type
_entity.pdbx_description
1 polymer ?
#
loop_
_entity_poly.entity_id
_entity_poly.type
_entity_poly.pdbx_seq_one_letter_code
_entity_poly.pdbx_strand_id
1 'polypeptide(L)'
;MTSSSPNATKVKVAILLVNRQFIRSWIDSGLIKHLEANSNFEIHLFSDSEIHKRLPTSNDYKTVDLGEIQISKRTKHTVAMGLAQMSSRSRTFRFKLIRLFLPETLLFARHGNLRFKTVWFYKSFRRIIGNSLHNRMTLCYFFPPLRALINLYLKVLNEKPTLPKEISNGNFEWLIIPSASAIGYTTDFLEGANSIGLKTMIAIDNWDHLTGKSIYPIKPDYFTVMGKRCVEHAVQIHECDATRVLPFGLPRFDIYRKIEHNCNESFRVNKPRVLYCGFSLAHAEKQVVSSLANYFESRYGVGSIEVHYRPHPGPLPRYDGSTITNSNIEITSYKDLKRTAMPDMDEEFLNAILQADVVVGAPTTLILESLAIRKKCVLDLTNDGYHRTSAGNSALWHTHMIDLTDIKELPRGNTIDELHDQVDQMLQQPANCLHLDIENLYNTSEMLYRDQLLHFLLSAQHSKID
;
A
#
# COMPACT_ATOMS: atom_id res chain seq x y z
N MET A 1 28.00 37.45 13.74
CA MET A 1 27.21 38.19 12.75
C MET A 1 27.54 37.60 11.38
N THR A 2 26.80 36.59 10.96
CA THR A 2 26.91 35.98 9.64
C THR A 2 25.97 36.72 8.71
N SER A 3 26.55 37.43 7.75
CA SER A 3 25.83 38.17 6.71
C SER A 3 24.95 37.19 5.93
N SER A 4 23.64 37.30 6.11
CA SER A 4 22.66 36.69 5.24
C SER A 4 22.86 37.26 3.82
N SER A 5 23.29 36.41 2.90
CA SER A 5 23.28 36.78 1.46
C SER A 5 21.83 37.04 1.05
N PRO A 6 21.53 38.17 0.40
CA PRO A 6 20.18 38.48 0.00
C PRO A 6 19.82 37.65 -1.24
N ASN A 7 18.62 37.02 -1.18
CA ASN A 7 17.88 36.41 -2.29
C ASN A 7 18.43 35.12 -2.90
N ALA A 8 18.63 34.08 -2.10
CA ALA A 8 18.54 32.73 -2.67
C ALA A 8 17.05 32.49 -3.06
N THR A 9 16.81 32.34 -4.37
CA THR A 9 15.46 31.97 -4.87
C THR A 9 15.04 30.66 -4.27
N LYS A 10 13.87 30.64 -3.60
CA LYS A 10 13.31 29.42 -3.01
C LYS A 10 13.02 28.38 -4.09
N VAL A 11 13.33 27.11 -3.80
CA VAL A 11 12.92 25.97 -4.64
C VAL A 11 11.41 25.79 -4.55
N LYS A 12 10.74 25.89 -5.68
CA LYS A 12 9.32 25.65 -5.76
C LYS A 12 9.04 24.17 -6.02
N VAL A 13 8.29 23.56 -5.11
CA VAL A 13 7.93 22.12 -5.17
C VAL A 13 6.41 22.01 -5.32
N ALA A 14 5.98 21.37 -6.40
CA ALA A 14 4.60 20.97 -6.62
C ALA A 14 4.38 19.55 -6.07
N ILE A 15 3.38 19.36 -5.21
CA ILE A 15 3.03 18.03 -4.67
C ILE A 15 1.59 17.73 -5.02
N LEU A 16 1.33 16.60 -5.68
CA LEU A 16 0.01 16.20 -6.16
C LEU A 16 -0.68 15.25 -5.17
N LEU A 17 -1.65 15.77 -4.41
CA LEU A 17 -2.42 15.02 -3.42
C LEU A 17 -3.83 14.72 -3.95
N VAL A 18 -4.07 13.55 -4.52
CA VAL A 18 -5.33 13.16 -5.15
C VAL A 18 -5.98 11.93 -4.50
N ASN A 19 -5.52 11.57 -3.31
CA ASN A 19 -6.08 10.47 -2.53
C ASN A 19 -6.04 10.85 -1.05
N ARG A 20 -7.08 10.44 -0.30
CA ARG A 20 -7.16 10.68 1.16
C ARG A 20 -5.96 10.10 1.92
N GLN A 21 -5.44 8.95 1.49
CA GLN A 21 -4.26 8.34 2.10
C GLN A 21 -3.04 9.27 2.05
N PHE A 22 -2.95 10.15 1.04
CA PHE A 22 -1.84 11.09 0.93
C PHE A 22 -1.94 12.24 1.95
N ILE A 23 -3.17 12.64 2.34
CA ILE A 23 -3.35 13.60 3.44
C ILE A 23 -2.69 13.04 4.69
N ARG A 24 -3.02 11.80 5.05
CA ARG A 24 -2.42 11.09 6.19
C ARG A 24 -0.90 11.00 6.08
N SER A 25 -0.41 10.50 4.95
CA SER A 25 1.03 10.23 4.78
C SER A 25 1.87 11.51 4.68
N TRP A 26 1.32 12.61 4.17
CA TRP A 26 2.07 13.81 3.84
C TRP A 26 1.77 15.00 4.75
N ILE A 27 0.53 15.16 5.18
CA ILE A 27 0.11 16.29 6.03
C ILE A 27 0.11 15.87 7.50
N ASP A 28 -0.66 14.82 7.87
CA ASP A 28 -0.82 14.42 9.27
C ASP A 28 0.49 13.87 9.86
N SER A 29 1.36 13.25 9.04
CA SER A 29 2.72 12.86 9.45
C SER A 29 3.63 14.05 9.80
N GLY A 30 3.23 15.26 9.43
CA GLY A 30 4.02 16.50 9.59
C GLY A 30 5.11 16.68 8.53
N LEU A 31 5.14 15.87 7.45
CA LEU A 31 6.14 15.96 6.39
C LEU A 31 6.10 17.33 5.70
N ILE A 32 4.92 17.79 5.27
CA ILE A 32 4.78 19.08 4.60
C ILE A 32 5.28 20.21 5.49
N LYS A 33 4.84 20.24 6.75
CA LYS A 33 5.28 21.24 7.74
C LYS A 33 6.80 21.21 7.95
N HIS A 34 7.41 20.02 7.92
CA HIS A 34 8.86 19.88 8.05
C HIS A 34 9.62 20.46 6.84
N LEU A 35 9.15 20.19 5.62
CA LEU A 35 9.75 20.75 4.40
C LEU A 35 9.63 22.28 4.37
N GLU A 36 8.49 22.83 4.75
CA GLU A 36 8.25 24.28 4.77
C GLU A 36 8.99 25.02 5.86
N ALA A 37 9.27 24.39 7.00
CA ALA A 37 10.11 24.96 8.03
C ALA A 37 11.51 25.33 7.52
N ASN A 38 11.93 24.74 6.37
CA ASN A 38 13.16 25.10 5.70
C ASN A 38 12.90 26.28 4.74
N SER A 39 13.52 27.43 5.02
CA SER A 39 13.35 28.67 4.24
C SER A 39 13.71 28.58 2.75
N ASN A 40 14.40 27.50 2.34
CA ASN A 40 14.81 27.28 0.95
C ASN A 40 13.68 26.74 0.06
N PHE A 41 12.53 26.34 0.64
CA PHE A 41 11.42 25.76 -0.13
C PHE A 41 10.17 26.64 -0.13
N GLU A 42 9.42 26.54 -1.22
CA GLU A 42 8.05 27.01 -1.37
C GLU A 42 7.19 25.83 -1.84
N ILE A 43 6.31 25.32 -0.98
CA ILE A 43 5.51 24.13 -1.24
C ILE A 43 4.11 24.51 -1.75
N HIS A 44 3.70 23.91 -2.85
CA HIS A 44 2.35 24.02 -3.39
C HIS A 44 1.70 22.65 -3.47
N LEU A 45 0.55 22.49 -2.81
CA LEU A 45 -0.24 21.28 -2.82
C LEU A 45 -1.33 21.38 -3.88
N PHE A 46 -1.31 20.49 -4.83
CA PHE A 46 -2.29 20.37 -5.90
C PHE A 46 -3.21 19.19 -5.65
N SER A 47 -4.51 19.36 -5.80
CA SER A 47 -5.49 18.31 -5.55
C SER A 47 -6.70 18.43 -6.48
N ASP A 48 -7.46 17.35 -6.62
CA ASP A 48 -8.80 17.44 -7.18
C ASP A 48 -9.77 18.10 -6.19
N SER A 49 -10.95 18.51 -6.68
CA SER A 49 -11.93 19.24 -5.85
C SER A 49 -12.46 18.41 -4.66
N GLU A 50 -12.48 17.09 -4.72
CA GLU A 50 -12.91 16.26 -3.60
C GLU A 50 -11.88 16.27 -2.47
N ILE A 51 -10.63 16.10 -2.81
CA ILE A 51 -9.51 16.11 -1.87
C ILE A 51 -9.28 17.53 -1.35
N HIS A 52 -9.36 18.55 -2.22
CA HIS A 52 -9.16 19.95 -1.85
C HIS A 52 -10.03 20.39 -0.67
N LYS A 53 -11.31 19.99 -0.68
CA LYS A 53 -12.26 20.28 0.42
C LYS A 53 -11.87 19.67 1.76
N ARG A 54 -10.92 18.74 1.78
CA ARG A 54 -10.46 18.02 2.96
C ARG A 54 -9.08 18.44 3.42
N LEU A 55 -8.36 19.22 2.60
CA LEU A 55 -7.07 19.74 2.99
C LEU A 55 -7.27 20.74 4.14
N PRO A 56 -6.48 20.66 5.21
CA PRO A 56 -6.53 21.66 6.27
C PRO A 56 -6.10 23.01 5.71
N THR A 57 -6.78 24.05 6.15
CA THR A 57 -6.32 25.43 5.89
C THR A 57 -5.06 25.70 6.70
N SER A 58 -4.00 26.09 6.02
CA SER A 58 -2.72 26.43 6.64
C SER A 58 -2.17 27.70 5.98
N ASN A 59 -1.42 28.48 6.75
CA ASN A 59 -0.62 29.58 6.22
C ASN A 59 0.76 29.11 5.75
N ASP A 60 1.11 27.85 6.05
CA ASP A 60 2.44 27.29 5.82
C ASP A 60 2.62 26.78 4.39
N TYR A 61 1.56 26.49 3.64
CA TYR A 61 1.62 26.01 2.26
C TYR A 61 0.46 26.50 1.42
N LYS A 62 0.69 26.62 0.12
CA LYS A 62 -0.36 27.00 -0.82
C LYS A 62 -1.11 25.77 -1.30
N THR A 63 -2.43 25.86 -1.32
CA THR A 63 -3.29 24.81 -1.89
C THR A 63 -3.95 25.28 -3.17
N VAL A 64 -3.99 24.41 -4.18
CA VAL A 64 -4.58 24.71 -5.49
C VAL A 64 -5.54 23.60 -5.88
N ASP A 65 -6.80 23.98 -6.14
CA ASP A 65 -7.81 23.07 -6.67
C ASP A 65 -7.68 22.97 -8.20
N LEU A 66 -7.39 21.77 -8.69
CA LEU A 66 -7.29 21.47 -10.11
C LEU A 66 -8.65 21.11 -10.76
N GLY A 67 -9.74 21.14 -9.98
CA GLY A 67 -11.02 20.64 -10.45
C GLY A 67 -11.04 19.11 -10.61
N GLU A 68 -11.83 18.62 -11.57
CA GLU A 68 -11.87 17.21 -11.92
C GLU A 68 -10.70 16.84 -12.82
N ILE A 69 -9.78 16.01 -12.31
CA ILE A 69 -8.63 15.53 -13.08
C ILE A 69 -9.07 14.46 -14.05
N GLN A 70 -9.09 14.78 -15.34
CA GLN A 70 -9.43 13.85 -16.40
C GLN A 70 -8.21 13.09 -16.88
N ILE A 71 -8.38 11.78 -17.08
CA ILE A 71 -7.35 10.91 -17.64
C ILE A 71 -7.52 10.84 -19.15
N SER A 72 -6.44 11.10 -19.90
CA SER A 72 -6.45 11.01 -21.37
C SER A 72 -6.82 9.61 -21.86
N LYS A 73 -7.44 9.51 -23.04
CA LYS A 73 -7.76 8.21 -23.65
C LYS A 73 -6.48 7.43 -23.92
N ARG A 74 -5.44 8.10 -24.40
CA ARG A 74 -4.12 7.51 -24.66
C ARG A 74 -3.57 6.85 -23.39
N THR A 75 -3.61 7.53 -22.25
CA THR A 75 -3.14 6.99 -20.98
C THR A 75 -3.94 5.77 -20.54
N LYS A 76 -5.27 5.78 -20.66
CA LYS A 76 -6.09 4.59 -20.36
C LYS A 76 -5.63 3.36 -21.12
N HIS A 77 -5.30 3.53 -22.40
CA HIS A 77 -4.78 2.46 -23.25
C HIS A 77 -3.36 2.04 -22.85
N THR A 78 -2.46 3.00 -22.61
CA THR A 78 -1.07 2.75 -22.22
C THR A 78 -1.00 2.01 -20.90
N VAL A 79 -1.82 2.38 -19.92
CA VAL A 79 -1.91 1.70 -18.62
C VAL A 79 -2.43 0.27 -18.79
N ALA A 80 -3.44 0.04 -19.61
CA ALA A 80 -3.96 -1.31 -19.87
C ALA A 80 -2.90 -2.21 -20.54
N MET A 81 -2.12 -1.68 -21.47
CA MET A 81 -1.00 -2.38 -22.08
C MET A 81 0.10 -2.69 -21.06
N GLY A 82 0.45 -1.73 -20.21
CA GLY A 82 1.41 -1.89 -19.13
C GLY A 82 1.01 -3.00 -18.16
N LEU A 83 -0.28 -3.09 -17.80
CA LEU A 83 -0.78 -4.19 -16.95
C LEU A 83 -0.53 -5.56 -17.54
N ALA A 84 -0.80 -5.72 -18.84
CA ALA A 84 -0.54 -6.98 -19.53
C ALA A 84 0.97 -7.32 -19.53
N GLN A 85 1.82 -6.33 -19.80
CA GLN A 85 3.28 -6.50 -19.77
C GLN A 85 3.79 -6.85 -18.37
N MET A 86 3.29 -6.20 -17.32
CA MET A 86 3.68 -6.49 -15.93
C MET A 86 3.30 -7.92 -15.50
N SER A 87 2.27 -8.53 -16.10
CA SER A 87 1.89 -9.90 -15.78
C SER A 87 2.96 -10.95 -16.12
N SER A 88 3.89 -10.65 -17.03
CA SER A 88 5.05 -11.49 -17.32
C SER A 88 6.16 -11.35 -16.28
N ARG A 89 6.25 -10.22 -15.59
CA ARG A 89 7.34 -9.86 -14.69
C ARG A 89 6.99 -9.99 -13.22
N SER A 90 5.71 -9.90 -12.86
CA SER A 90 5.25 -9.99 -11.48
C SER A 90 4.23 -11.12 -11.29
N ARG A 91 4.46 -11.98 -10.29
CA ARG A 91 3.51 -13.02 -9.88
C ARG A 91 2.18 -12.41 -9.45
N THR A 92 2.20 -11.28 -8.75
CA THR A 92 0.99 -10.57 -8.31
C THR A 92 0.14 -10.11 -9.48
N PHE A 93 0.74 -9.47 -10.49
CA PHE A 93 0.00 -9.05 -11.68
C PHE A 93 -0.52 -10.25 -12.47
N ARG A 94 0.25 -11.33 -12.58
CA ARG A 94 -0.19 -12.59 -13.20
C ARG A 94 -1.37 -13.19 -12.47
N PHE A 95 -1.32 -13.24 -11.14
CA PHE A 95 -2.42 -13.76 -10.34
C PHE A 95 -3.69 -12.94 -10.47
N LYS A 96 -3.57 -11.59 -10.47
CA LYS A 96 -4.70 -10.71 -10.73
C LYS A 96 -5.34 -10.97 -12.09
N LEU A 97 -4.53 -11.20 -13.11
CA LEU A 97 -5.03 -11.55 -14.44
C LEU A 97 -5.75 -12.91 -14.42
N ILE A 98 -5.14 -13.93 -13.80
CA ILE A 98 -5.75 -15.26 -13.65
C ILE A 98 -7.10 -15.16 -12.91
N ARG A 99 -7.21 -14.32 -11.89
CA ARG A 99 -8.47 -14.10 -11.15
C ARG A 99 -9.60 -13.51 -11.99
N LEU A 100 -9.31 -12.87 -13.11
CA LEU A 100 -10.37 -12.44 -14.05
C LEU A 100 -11.10 -13.63 -14.65
N PHE A 101 -10.40 -14.76 -14.81
CA PHE A 101 -10.92 -15.96 -15.49
C PHE A 101 -11.34 -17.06 -14.52
N LEU A 102 -10.85 -17.06 -13.29
CA LEU A 102 -11.10 -18.10 -12.31
C LEU A 102 -12.07 -17.65 -11.20
N PRO A 103 -12.94 -18.54 -10.72
CA PRO A 103 -13.80 -18.23 -9.59
C PRO A 103 -13.01 -17.99 -8.31
N GLU A 104 -13.52 -17.16 -7.42
CA GLU A 104 -12.89 -16.86 -6.13
C GLU A 104 -12.83 -18.08 -5.20
N THR A 105 -13.80 -19.00 -5.35
CA THR A 105 -13.90 -20.19 -4.49
C THR A 105 -13.37 -21.45 -5.20
N LEU A 106 -12.62 -22.26 -4.48
CA LEU A 106 -12.08 -23.53 -4.98
C LEU A 106 -13.16 -24.61 -5.15
N LEU A 107 -14.21 -24.58 -4.32
CA LEU A 107 -15.35 -25.50 -4.40
C LEU A 107 -16.05 -25.44 -5.76
N PHE A 108 -16.06 -24.31 -6.39
CA PHE A 108 -16.57 -24.13 -7.75
C PHE A 108 -15.86 -25.01 -8.79
N ALA A 109 -14.55 -25.26 -8.59
CA ALA A 109 -13.77 -26.07 -9.51
C ALA A 109 -13.96 -27.57 -9.29
N ARG A 110 -14.33 -28.02 -8.06
CA ARG A 110 -14.41 -29.44 -7.69
C ARG A 110 -15.79 -30.06 -7.82
N HIS A 111 -16.86 -29.31 -7.61
CA HIS A 111 -18.22 -29.88 -7.47
C HIS A 111 -19.28 -29.33 -8.43
N GLY A 112 -18.90 -28.46 -9.37
CA GLY A 112 -19.86 -27.84 -10.29
C GLY A 112 -20.33 -28.77 -11.41
N ASN A 113 -21.64 -29.06 -11.48
CA ASN A 113 -22.28 -29.66 -12.65
C ASN A 113 -22.24 -28.69 -13.84
N LEU A 114 -22.53 -29.21 -15.05
CA LEU A 114 -22.40 -28.47 -16.33
C LEU A 114 -23.18 -27.13 -16.31
N ARG A 115 -24.34 -27.10 -15.64
CA ARG A 115 -25.19 -25.89 -15.46
C ARG A 115 -24.49 -24.80 -14.64
N PHE A 116 -23.69 -25.21 -13.67
CA PHE A 116 -22.92 -24.34 -12.81
C PHE A 116 -21.70 -23.78 -13.55
N LYS A 117 -21.03 -24.59 -14.38
CA LYS A 117 -19.91 -24.17 -15.23
C LYS A 117 -20.36 -23.15 -16.29
N THR A 118 -21.56 -23.32 -16.88
CA THR A 118 -22.13 -22.37 -17.83
C THR A 118 -22.52 -21.03 -17.19
N VAL A 119 -23.14 -21.05 -16.01
CA VAL A 119 -23.46 -19.84 -15.26
C VAL A 119 -22.20 -19.11 -14.84
N TRP A 120 -21.18 -19.85 -14.44
CA TRP A 120 -19.87 -19.28 -14.10
C TRP A 120 -19.17 -18.70 -15.34
N PHE A 121 -19.13 -19.41 -16.46
CA PHE A 121 -18.58 -18.91 -17.71
C PHE A 121 -19.29 -17.62 -18.16
N TYR A 122 -20.61 -17.59 -18.07
CA TYR A 122 -21.40 -16.41 -18.36
C TYR A 122 -21.11 -15.25 -17.41
N LYS A 123 -21.00 -15.51 -16.09
CA LYS A 123 -20.65 -14.49 -15.10
C LYS A 123 -19.21 -13.98 -15.31
N SER A 124 -18.27 -14.86 -15.62
CA SER A 124 -16.88 -14.49 -15.93
C SER A 124 -16.79 -13.72 -17.23
N PHE A 125 -17.51 -14.16 -18.26
CA PHE A 125 -17.62 -13.46 -19.55
C PHE A 125 -18.27 -12.09 -19.38
N ARG A 126 -19.34 -11.99 -18.59
CA ARG A 126 -19.99 -10.72 -18.26
C ARG A 126 -19.09 -9.82 -17.38
N ARG A 127 -18.25 -10.38 -16.54
CA ARG A 127 -17.24 -9.67 -15.75
C ARG A 127 -16.12 -9.13 -16.67
N ILE A 128 -15.70 -9.91 -17.65
CA ILE A 128 -14.72 -9.53 -18.66
C ILE A 128 -15.28 -8.45 -19.60
N ILE A 129 -16.52 -8.63 -20.09
CA ILE A 129 -17.17 -7.70 -21.01
C ILE A 129 -17.82 -6.51 -20.27
N GLY A 130 -18.38 -6.73 -19.09
CA GLY A 130 -19.08 -5.74 -18.29
C GLY A 130 -18.18 -4.86 -17.41
N ASN A 131 -17.00 -5.34 -17.03
CA ASN A 131 -16.03 -4.56 -16.29
C ASN A 131 -15.22 -3.68 -17.25
N SER A 132 -14.77 -2.59 -16.71
CA SER A 132 -14.13 -1.45 -17.36
C SER A 132 -13.41 -1.77 -18.68
N LEU A 133 -13.43 -0.83 -19.61
CA LEU A 133 -12.64 -0.78 -20.84
C LEU A 133 -11.19 -1.30 -20.64
N HIS A 134 -10.63 -1.02 -19.48
CA HIS A 134 -9.33 -1.46 -18.99
C HIS A 134 -9.11 -2.99 -19.01
N ASN A 135 -10.05 -3.79 -18.48
CA ASN A 135 -9.92 -5.26 -18.48
C ASN A 135 -10.02 -5.85 -19.88
N ARG A 136 -10.91 -5.29 -20.73
CA ARG A 136 -11.05 -5.71 -22.13
C ARG A 136 -9.77 -5.47 -22.89
N MET A 137 -9.14 -4.33 -22.71
CA MET A 137 -7.93 -3.94 -23.40
C MET A 137 -6.72 -4.74 -22.94
N THR A 138 -6.63 -5.04 -21.64
CA THR A 138 -5.59 -5.94 -21.13
C THR A 138 -5.65 -7.31 -21.80
N LEU A 139 -6.85 -7.84 -22.06
CA LEU A 139 -7.03 -9.09 -22.78
C LEU A 139 -6.65 -8.98 -24.26
N CYS A 140 -7.08 -7.90 -24.92
CA CYS A 140 -6.75 -7.65 -26.31
C CYS A 140 -5.23 -7.53 -26.54
N TYR A 141 -4.48 -7.07 -25.53
CA TYR A 141 -3.04 -6.94 -25.63
C TYR A 141 -2.31 -8.28 -25.81
N PHE A 142 -2.85 -9.40 -25.30
CA PHE A 142 -2.28 -10.73 -25.49
C PHE A 142 -2.44 -11.26 -26.92
N PHE A 143 -3.29 -10.64 -27.73
CA PHE A 143 -3.43 -10.99 -29.13
C PHE A 143 -2.54 -10.08 -30.00
N PRO A 144 -1.44 -10.61 -30.61
CA PRO A 144 -0.48 -9.79 -31.35
C PRO A 144 -1.10 -8.88 -32.42
N PRO A 145 -2.07 -9.32 -33.23
CA PRO A 145 -2.71 -8.44 -34.24
C PRO A 145 -3.50 -7.30 -33.61
N LEU A 146 -4.23 -7.58 -32.51
CA LEU A 146 -4.98 -6.55 -31.79
C LEU A 146 -4.04 -5.55 -31.09
N ARG A 147 -2.93 -6.04 -30.55
CA ARG A 147 -1.88 -5.18 -29.99
C ARG A 147 -1.32 -4.22 -31.04
N ALA A 148 -1.05 -4.71 -32.25
CA ALA A 148 -0.57 -3.88 -33.35
C ALA A 148 -1.59 -2.80 -33.73
N LEU A 149 -2.87 -3.15 -33.82
CA LEU A 149 -3.96 -2.21 -34.10
C LEU A 149 -4.12 -1.17 -32.99
N ILE A 150 -4.04 -1.56 -31.71
CA ILE A 150 -4.08 -0.63 -30.57
C ILE A 150 -2.89 0.33 -30.63
N ASN A 151 -1.68 -0.17 -30.91
CA ASN A 151 -0.49 0.68 -31.03
C ASN A 151 -0.62 1.68 -32.19
N LEU A 152 -1.16 1.25 -33.32
CA LEU A 152 -1.44 2.14 -34.45
C LEU A 152 -2.48 3.20 -34.07
N TYR A 153 -3.57 2.79 -33.42
CA TYR A 153 -4.60 3.70 -32.93
C TYR A 153 -4.06 4.74 -31.97
N LEU A 154 -3.19 4.33 -31.01
CA LEU A 154 -2.54 5.25 -30.06
C LEU A 154 -1.63 6.27 -30.74
N LYS A 155 -0.95 5.86 -31.83
CA LYS A 155 -0.15 6.79 -32.66
C LYS A 155 -1.02 7.81 -33.37
N VAL A 156 -2.21 7.39 -33.86
CA VAL A 156 -3.16 8.25 -34.55
C VAL A 156 -3.87 9.23 -33.63
N LEU A 157 -4.14 8.82 -32.37
CA LEU A 157 -4.84 9.66 -31.40
C LEU A 157 -4.12 10.98 -31.11
N ASN A 158 -2.81 11.04 -31.26
CA ASN A 158 -1.94 12.22 -31.09
C ASN A 158 -2.32 13.15 -29.90
N GLU A 159 -3.03 12.61 -28.91
CA GLU A 159 -3.35 13.35 -27.67
C GLU A 159 -2.02 13.58 -26.94
N LYS A 160 -1.64 14.84 -26.79
CA LYS A 160 -0.53 15.21 -25.91
C LYS A 160 -1.10 15.53 -24.54
N PRO A 161 -0.73 14.77 -23.49
CA PRO A 161 -1.11 15.15 -22.13
C PRO A 161 -0.50 16.49 -21.82
N THR A 162 -1.31 17.38 -21.28
CA THR A 162 -0.88 18.70 -20.85
C THR A 162 -0.98 18.77 -19.33
N LEU A 163 0.06 19.31 -18.70
CA LEU A 163 -0.04 19.67 -17.29
C LEU A 163 -1.09 20.79 -17.10
N PRO A 164 -1.79 20.80 -15.98
CA PRO A 164 -2.57 21.97 -15.57
C PRO A 164 -1.73 23.24 -15.65
N LYS A 165 -2.36 24.34 -16.10
CA LYS A 165 -1.67 25.64 -16.27
C LYS A 165 -1.02 26.13 -14.98
N GLU A 166 -1.65 25.84 -13.87
CA GLU A 166 -1.19 26.18 -12.53
C GLU A 166 0.18 25.54 -12.22
N ILE A 167 0.45 24.35 -12.75
CA ILE A 167 1.75 23.69 -12.63
C ILE A 167 2.70 24.13 -13.74
N SER A 168 2.27 24.14 -14.99
CA SER A 168 3.14 24.44 -16.12
C SER A 168 3.67 25.89 -16.10
N ASN A 169 2.89 26.83 -15.59
CA ASN A 169 3.26 28.26 -15.50
C ASN A 169 3.84 28.64 -14.13
N GLY A 170 3.87 27.73 -13.17
CA GLY A 170 4.26 28.01 -11.77
C GLY A 170 5.75 28.11 -11.52
N ASN A 171 6.61 27.86 -12.55
CA ASN A 171 8.07 27.81 -12.42
C ASN A 171 8.55 26.87 -11.29
N PHE A 172 7.93 25.69 -11.21
CA PHE A 172 8.34 24.66 -10.27
C PHE A 172 9.63 23.98 -10.72
N GLU A 173 10.45 23.53 -9.76
CA GLU A 173 11.62 22.72 -10.02
C GLU A 173 11.32 21.22 -9.87
N TRP A 174 10.38 20.89 -9.01
CA TRP A 174 10.00 19.54 -8.71
C TRP A 174 8.49 19.34 -8.79
N LEU A 175 8.10 18.20 -9.36
CA LEU A 175 6.76 17.63 -9.23
C LEU A 175 6.86 16.30 -8.48
N ILE A 176 6.33 16.26 -7.26
CA ILE A 176 6.29 15.05 -6.44
C ILE A 176 4.87 14.49 -6.47
N ILE A 177 4.76 13.22 -6.84
CA ILE A 177 3.47 12.52 -6.93
C ILE A 177 3.51 11.32 -5.99
N PRO A 178 2.79 11.34 -4.86
CA PRO A 178 2.55 10.15 -4.06
C PRO A 178 1.85 9.08 -4.90
N SER A 179 2.32 7.85 -4.84
CA SER A 179 1.75 6.78 -5.64
C SER A 179 0.41 6.34 -5.08
N ALA A 180 -0.63 6.43 -5.90
CA ALA A 180 -1.86 5.71 -5.65
C ALA A 180 -1.95 4.50 -6.57
N SER A 181 -2.76 3.52 -6.19
CA SER A 181 -2.95 2.31 -6.97
C SER A 181 -3.44 2.63 -8.39
N ALA A 182 -2.67 2.22 -9.41
CA ALA A 182 -3.05 2.15 -10.82
C ALA A 182 -3.77 3.38 -11.40
N ILE A 183 -3.36 4.59 -11.04
CA ILE A 183 -4.08 5.78 -11.45
C ILE A 183 -3.44 6.36 -12.72
N GLY A 184 -4.23 6.42 -13.79
CA GLY A 184 -3.77 6.85 -15.10
C GLY A 184 -3.25 8.29 -15.15
N TYR A 185 -3.77 9.22 -14.31
CA TYR A 185 -3.28 10.61 -14.31
C TYR A 185 -1.78 10.73 -13.99
N THR A 186 -1.20 9.81 -13.21
CA THR A 186 0.24 9.82 -12.94
C THR A 186 1.04 9.80 -14.25
N THR A 187 0.61 9.00 -15.24
CA THR A 187 1.26 8.94 -16.55
C THR A 187 1.13 10.27 -17.30
N ASP A 188 -0.07 10.88 -17.30
CA ASP A 188 -0.30 12.18 -17.96
C ASP A 188 0.54 13.29 -17.32
N PHE A 189 0.61 13.33 -15.99
CA PHE A 189 1.42 14.31 -15.27
C PHE A 189 2.91 14.12 -15.50
N LEU A 190 3.43 12.88 -15.52
CA LEU A 190 4.83 12.60 -15.82
C LEU A 190 5.18 12.99 -17.27
N GLU A 191 4.34 12.65 -18.23
CA GLU A 191 4.58 13.01 -19.63
C GLU A 191 4.55 14.53 -19.85
N GLY A 192 3.60 15.21 -19.21
CA GLY A 192 3.51 16.67 -19.25
C GLY A 192 4.70 17.34 -18.56
N ALA A 193 5.13 16.86 -17.41
CA ALA A 193 6.30 17.36 -16.68
C ALA A 193 7.58 17.20 -17.50
N ASN A 194 7.79 16.01 -18.08
CA ASN A 194 8.96 15.75 -18.95
C ASN A 194 8.99 16.69 -20.16
N SER A 195 7.83 17.07 -20.73
CA SER A 195 7.75 17.94 -21.89
C SER A 195 8.23 19.37 -21.62
N ILE A 196 8.27 19.81 -20.36
CA ILE A 196 8.74 21.14 -19.93
C ILE A 196 10.03 21.09 -19.10
N GLY A 197 10.66 19.91 -18.97
CA GLY A 197 11.91 19.74 -18.23
C GLY A 197 11.75 19.84 -16.70
N LEU A 198 10.53 19.65 -16.17
CA LEU A 198 10.23 19.64 -14.74
C LEU A 198 10.70 18.31 -14.14
N LYS A 199 11.56 18.37 -13.11
CA LYS A 199 12.01 17.17 -12.39
C LYS A 199 10.85 16.46 -11.70
N THR A 200 10.82 15.13 -11.77
CA THR A 200 9.71 14.34 -11.29
C THR A 200 10.14 13.30 -10.26
N MET A 201 9.32 13.13 -9.23
CA MET A 201 9.51 12.09 -8.22
C MET A 201 8.18 11.39 -7.93
N ILE A 202 8.20 10.06 -7.94
CA ILE A 202 7.09 9.26 -7.43
C ILE A 202 7.44 8.76 -6.04
N ALA A 203 6.66 9.15 -5.04
CA ALA A 203 6.78 8.62 -3.69
C ALA A 203 5.86 7.39 -3.55
N ILE A 204 6.45 6.20 -3.49
CA ILE A 204 5.71 4.94 -3.33
C ILE A 204 5.17 4.86 -1.90
N ASP A 205 3.85 4.88 -1.75
CA ASP A 205 3.17 4.99 -0.46
C ASP A 205 2.88 3.63 0.20
N ASN A 206 3.12 2.51 -0.48
CA ASN A 206 2.96 1.18 0.09
C ASN A 206 3.83 0.13 -0.61
N TRP A 207 4.23 -0.90 0.13
CA TRP A 207 5.13 -1.97 -0.32
C TRP A 207 4.60 -2.79 -1.50
N ASP A 208 3.27 -2.92 -1.63
CA ASP A 208 2.62 -3.70 -2.67
C ASP A 208 2.37 -2.93 -3.97
N HIS A 209 2.67 -1.62 -4.01
CA HIS A 209 2.37 -0.81 -5.18
C HIS A 209 3.16 -1.25 -6.41
N LEU A 210 4.47 -1.41 -6.29
CA LEU A 210 5.34 -1.81 -7.39
C LEU A 210 5.09 -3.24 -7.88
N THR A 211 4.62 -4.12 -6.99
CA THR A 211 4.42 -5.53 -7.34
C THR A 211 3.06 -5.83 -7.93
N GLY A 212 2.04 -5.02 -7.63
CA GLY A 212 0.69 -5.40 -7.96
C GLY A 212 -0.34 -4.30 -8.17
N LYS A 213 -0.02 -3.02 -7.93
CA LYS A 213 -1.01 -1.94 -8.02
C LYS A 213 -0.64 -0.86 -9.03
N SER A 214 0.61 -0.40 -9.02
CA SER A 214 1.05 0.73 -9.82
C SER A 214 1.80 0.28 -11.07
N ILE A 215 1.64 1.05 -12.13
CA ILE A 215 2.30 0.83 -13.41
C ILE A 215 2.82 2.18 -13.88
N TYR A 216 4.07 2.21 -14.30
CA TYR A 216 4.76 3.42 -14.75
C TYR A 216 5.27 3.25 -16.18
N PRO A 217 4.40 3.41 -17.21
CA PRO A 217 4.84 3.40 -18.61
C PRO A 217 5.81 4.53 -18.91
N ILE A 218 5.59 5.69 -18.27
CA ILE A 218 6.53 6.81 -18.24
C ILE A 218 7.23 6.76 -16.87
N LYS A 219 8.55 6.78 -16.90
CA LYS A 219 9.35 6.75 -15.67
C LYS A 219 9.52 8.18 -15.12
N PRO A 220 9.40 8.37 -13.81
CA PRO A 220 9.87 9.62 -13.19
C PRO A 220 11.39 9.67 -13.19
N ASP A 221 11.95 10.83 -12.86
CA ASP A 221 13.39 10.94 -12.62
C ASP A 221 13.82 10.17 -11.38
N TYR A 222 12.98 10.16 -10.32
CA TYR A 222 13.27 9.44 -9.08
C TYR A 222 12.03 8.75 -8.51
N PHE A 223 12.32 7.67 -7.77
CA PHE A 223 11.34 7.02 -6.89
C PHE A 223 11.83 7.09 -5.45
N THR A 224 10.93 7.34 -4.49
CA THR A 224 11.18 6.96 -3.10
C THR A 224 10.37 5.71 -2.76
N VAL A 225 10.99 4.76 -2.07
CA VAL A 225 10.40 3.45 -1.78
C VAL A 225 10.65 3.03 -0.33
N MET A 226 9.90 2.04 0.14
CA MET A 226 9.89 1.63 1.53
C MET A 226 11.21 1.02 2.01
N GLY A 227 11.87 0.20 1.18
CA GLY A 227 13.11 -0.49 1.54
C GLY A 227 13.79 -1.11 0.33
N LYS A 228 14.87 -1.84 0.56
CA LYS A 228 15.72 -2.45 -0.48
C LYS A 228 14.93 -3.41 -1.39
N ARG A 229 13.99 -4.20 -0.84
CA ARG A 229 13.12 -5.08 -1.65
C ARG A 229 12.27 -4.30 -2.64
N CYS A 230 11.79 -3.13 -2.26
CA CYS A 230 11.06 -2.26 -3.18
C CYS A 230 11.98 -1.68 -4.28
N VAL A 231 13.27 -1.45 -4.01
CA VAL A 231 14.26 -1.12 -5.07
C VAL A 231 14.37 -2.27 -6.07
N GLU A 232 14.52 -3.50 -5.59
CA GLU A 232 14.57 -4.69 -6.45
C GLU A 232 13.29 -4.81 -7.31
N HIS A 233 12.12 -4.59 -6.73
CA HIS A 233 10.85 -4.59 -7.47
C HIS A 233 10.79 -3.48 -8.55
N ALA A 234 11.29 -2.29 -8.25
CA ALA A 234 11.35 -1.20 -9.23
C ALA A 234 12.25 -1.57 -10.42
N VAL A 235 13.40 -2.19 -10.14
CA VAL A 235 14.36 -2.61 -11.18
C VAL A 235 13.81 -3.79 -11.97
N GLN A 236 13.40 -4.88 -11.31
CA GLN A 236 13.05 -6.13 -11.97
C GLN A 236 11.70 -6.07 -12.67
N ILE A 237 10.70 -5.40 -12.07
CA ILE A 237 9.34 -5.36 -12.59
C ILE A 237 9.16 -4.16 -13.52
N HIS A 238 9.66 -3.00 -13.11
CA HIS A 238 9.44 -1.74 -13.83
C HIS A 238 10.63 -1.29 -14.67
N GLU A 239 11.78 -2.02 -14.66
CA GLU A 239 12.99 -1.65 -15.42
C GLU A 239 13.49 -0.23 -15.10
N CYS A 240 13.44 0.11 -13.82
CA CYS A 240 13.98 1.39 -13.34
C CYS A 240 15.48 1.29 -13.13
N ASP A 241 16.17 2.41 -13.29
CA ASP A 241 17.58 2.52 -12.87
C ASP A 241 17.66 2.51 -11.34
N ALA A 242 18.43 1.58 -10.78
CA ALA A 242 18.58 1.41 -9.34
C ALA A 242 19.09 2.68 -8.64
N THR A 243 19.94 3.48 -9.31
CA THR A 243 20.51 4.73 -8.78
C THR A 243 19.46 5.83 -8.60
N ARG A 244 18.30 5.68 -9.25
CA ARG A 244 17.18 6.60 -9.19
C ARG A 244 16.04 6.13 -8.28
N VAL A 245 16.23 5.00 -7.58
CA VAL A 245 15.26 4.44 -6.64
C VAL A 245 15.81 4.53 -5.22
N LEU A 246 15.23 5.41 -4.43
CA LEU A 246 15.73 5.84 -3.13
C LEU A 246 14.96 5.14 -2.00
N PRO A 247 15.59 4.27 -1.21
CA PRO A 247 14.91 3.53 -0.14
C PRO A 247 14.75 4.38 1.14
N PHE A 248 14.00 5.47 1.07
CA PHE A 248 13.82 6.42 2.18
C PHE A 248 12.87 5.92 3.27
N GLY A 249 12.09 4.88 3.02
CA GLY A 249 11.00 4.47 3.89
C GLY A 249 9.66 5.03 3.41
N LEU A 250 8.72 5.17 4.34
CA LEU A 250 7.42 5.77 4.11
C LEU A 250 7.19 6.92 5.10
N PRO A 251 6.56 8.04 4.69
CA PRO A 251 6.33 9.19 5.58
C PRO A 251 5.59 8.81 6.88
N ARG A 252 4.58 7.95 6.78
CA ARG A 252 3.81 7.50 7.94
C ARG A 252 4.60 6.63 8.92
N PHE A 253 5.69 6.00 8.49
CA PHE A 253 6.53 5.17 9.36
C PHE A 253 7.43 6.01 10.28
N ASP A 254 7.59 7.29 10.01
CA ASP A 254 8.31 8.21 10.90
C ASP A 254 7.67 8.28 12.31
N ILE A 255 6.35 8.05 12.42
CA ILE A 255 5.63 7.99 13.70
C ILE A 255 6.06 6.75 14.47
N TYR A 256 6.14 5.59 13.82
CA TYR A 256 6.48 4.31 14.46
C TYR A 256 7.88 4.32 15.06
N ARG A 257 8.84 4.98 14.41
CA ARG A 257 10.19 5.13 14.93
C ARG A 257 10.27 5.96 16.21
N LYS A 258 9.45 7.00 16.32
CA LYS A 258 9.38 7.82 17.54
C LYS A 258 8.82 7.01 18.72
N ILE A 259 7.96 6.05 18.44
CA ILE A 259 7.32 5.21 19.44
C ILE A 259 8.26 4.11 19.90
N GLU A 260 9.06 3.53 19.01
CA GLU A 260 10.04 2.49 19.34
C GLU A 260 10.94 2.88 20.51
N HIS A 261 11.34 4.15 20.59
CA HIS A 261 12.16 4.65 21.67
C HIS A 261 11.44 4.84 23.02
N ASN A 262 10.09 4.90 23.01
CA ASN A 262 9.29 5.25 24.19
C ASN A 262 8.46 4.06 24.76
N CYS A 263 8.47 2.89 24.12
CA CYS A 263 7.49 1.82 24.41
C CYS A 263 7.91 0.82 25.49
N ASN A 264 8.80 1.19 26.41
CA ASN A 264 9.34 0.16 27.29
C ASN A 264 8.46 -0.29 28.46
N GLU A 265 7.32 0.31 28.86
CA GLU A 265 6.60 -0.27 30.01
C GLU A 265 5.13 0.13 30.26
N SER A 266 4.56 1.12 29.61
CA SER A 266 3.33 1.77 30.10
C SER A 266 1.98 1.22 29.60
N PHE A 267 1.96 0.22 28.71
CA PHE A 267 0.72 -0.27 28.09
C PHE A 267 0.29 -1.69 28.48
N ARG A 268 0.81 -2.23 29.59
CA ARG A 268 0.40 -3.57 30.04
C ARG A 268 -1.06 -3.55 30.47
N VAL A 269 -1.91 -4.20 29.68
CA VAL A 269 -3.27 -4.57 30.05
C VAL A 269 -3.18 -5.68 31.11
N ASN A 270 -4.13 -5.76 32.01
CA ASN A 270 -4.14 -6.77 33.09
C ASN A 270 -4.19 -8.23 32.58
N LYS A 271 -4.50 -8.43 31.30
CA LYS A 271 -4.60 -9.74 30.66
C LYS A 271 -3.84 -9.75 29.34
N PRO A 272 -3.21 -10.88 28.95
CA PRO A 272 -2.59 -11.00 27.64
C PRO A 272 -3.62 -10.80 26.53
N ARG A 273 -3.22 -10.05 25.48
CA ARG A 273 -4.09 -9.70 24.36
C ARG A 273 -3.48 -10.13 23.03
N VAL A 274 -4.28 -10.83 22.23
CA VAL A 274 -3.97 -11.20 20.84
C VAL A 274 -4.79 -10.32 19.90
N LEU A 275 -4.14 -9.54 19.03
CA LEU A 275 -4.78 -8.75 17.98
C LEU A 275 -4.73 -9.50 16.66
N TYR A 276 -5.87 -9.93 16.15
CA TYR A 276 -5.96 -10.49 14.80
C TYR A 276 -6.33 -9.39 13.81
N CYS A 277 -5.45 -9.16 12.83
CA CYS A 277 -5.61 -8.15 11.78
C CYS A 277 -6.20 -8.78 10.52
N GLY A 278 -7.37 -8.29 10.12
CA GLY A 278 -8.10 -8.77 8.96
C GLY A 278 -7.40 -8.51 7.63
N PHE A 279 -7.72 -9.33 6.64
CA PHE A 279 -7.13 -9.40 5.32
C PHE A 279 -8.04 -8.77 4.25
N SER A 280 -7.45 -8.12 3.24
CA SER A 280 -8.22 -7.48 2.17
C SER A 280 -8.78 -8.43 1.12
N LEU A 281 -8.30 -9.68 1.10
CA LEU A 281 -8.71 -10.72 0.18
C LEU A 281 -9.62 -11.73 0.90
N ALA A 282 -10.41 -12.50 0.13
CA ALA A 282 -11.32 -13.48 0.72
C ALA A 282 -10.55 -14.61 1.42
N HIS A 283 -10.85 -14.76 2.70
CA HIS A 283 -10.29 -15.75 3.64
C HIS A 283 -11.28 -15.99 4.77
N ALA A 284 -11.29 -17.18 5.35
CA ALA A 284 -12.20 -17.55 6.44
C ALA A 284 -11.73 -17.01 7.81
N GLU A 285 -11.44 -15.70 7.90
CA GLU A 285 -10.88 -15.04 9.09
C GLU A 285 -11.66 -15.30 10.38
N LYS A 286 -12.99 -15.27 10.30
CA LYS A 286 -13.83 -15.47 11.49
C LYS A 286 -13.71 -16.87 12.06
N GLN A 287 -13.49 -17.88 11.20
CA GLN A 287 -13.20 -19.24 11.65
C GLN A 287 -11.85 -19.31 12.35
N VAL A 288 -10.83 -18.67 11.79
CA VAL A 288 -9.49 -18.59 12.41
C VAL A 288 -9.55 -17.91 13.77
N VAL A 289 -10.20 -16.74 13.84
CA VAL A 289 -10.33 -15.97 15.08
C VAL A 289 -11.11 -16.74 16.14
N SER A 290 -12.23 -17.38 15.76
CA SER A 290 -13.03 -18.20 16.68
C SER A 290 -12.25 -19.42 17.17
N SER A 291 -11.45 -20.03 16.29
CA SER A 291 -10.61 -21.17 16.65
C SER A 291 -9.51 -20.77 17.65
N LEU A 292 -8.86 -19.62 17.45
CA LEU A 292 -7.88 -19.07 18.41
C LEU A 292 -8.52 -18.82 19.79
N ALA A 293 -9.67 -18.17 19.84
CA ALA A 293 -10.34 -17.90 21.09
C ALA A 293 -10.72 -19.19 21.85
N ASN A 294 -11.31 -20.16 21.13
CA ASN A 294 -11.68 -21.46 21.71
C ASN A 294 -10.45 -22.24 22.20
N TYR A 295 -9.35 -22.18 21.47
CA TYR A 295 -8.08 -22.80 21.89
C TYR A 295 -7.60 -22.22 23.22
N PHE A 296 -7.55 -20.90 23.36
CA PHE A 296 -7.11 -20.25 24.59
C PHE A 296 -8.06 -20.50 25.75
N GLU A 297 -9.37 -20.49 25.52
CA GLU A 297 -10.34 -20.82 26.55
C GLU A 297 -10.21 -22.25 27.07
N SER A 298 -9.97 -23.21 26.15
CA SER A 298 -9.79 -24.62 26.54
C SER A 298 -8.49 -24.84 27.33
N ARG A 299 -7.44 -24.08 27.02
CA ARG A 299 -6.11 -24.24 27.60
C ARG A 299 -5.90 -23.46 28.88
N TYR A 300 -6.40 -22.25 28.96
CA TYR A 300 -6.13 -21.30 30.05
C TYR A 300 -7.36 -20.88 30.84
N GLY A 301 -8.53 -21.30 30.42
CA GLY A 301 -9.81 -20.90 30.98
C GLY A 301 -10.43 -19.68 30.29
N VAL A 302 -11.75 -19.57 30.44
CA VAL A 302 -12.54 -18.50 29.81
C VAL A 302 -12.07 -17.11 30.24
N GLY A 303 -11.81 -16.25 29.28
CA GLY A 303 -11.42 -14.86 29.52
C GLY A 303 -10.01 -14.66 30.09
N SER A 304 -9.14 -15.68 30.09
CA SER A 304 -7.75 -15.56 30.52
C SER A 304 -6.88 -14.81 29.51
N ILE A 305 -7.19 -14.93 28.21
CA ILE A 305 -6.55 -14.24 27.10
C ILE A 305 -7.62 -13.51 26.31
N GLU A 306 -7.41 -12.24 26.02
CA GLU A 306 -8.30 -11.45 25.18
C GLU A 306 -7.95 -11.61 23.71
N VAL A 307 -8.93 -11.93 22.88
CA VAL A 307 -8.79 -11.97 21.41
C VAL A 307 -9.55 -10.78 20.83
N HIS A 308 -8.80 -9.86 20.23
CA HIS A 308 -9.36 -8.70 19.55
C HIS A 308 -9.28 -8.92 18.04
N TYR A 309 -10.40 -8.92 17.35
CA TYR A 309 -10.48 -9.01 15.90
C TYR A 309 -10.75 -7.65 15.28
N ARG A 310 -9.81 -7.19 14.47
CA ARG A 310 -9.91 -5.98 13.68
C ARG A 310 -10.05 -6.34 12.20
N PRO A 311 -11.28 -6.39 11.65
CA PRO A 311 -11.48 -6.72 10.25
C PRO A 311 -10.89 -5.65 9.32
N HIS A 312 -10.59 -6.02 8.08
CA HIS A 312 -10.09 -5.08 7.09
C HIS A 312 -11.15 -4.00 6.77
N PRO A 313 -10.79 -2.68 6.73
CA PRO A 313 -11.76 -1.59 6.53
C PRO A 313 -12.37 -1.52 5.12
N GLY A 314 -11.85 -2.29 4.18
CA GLY A 314 -12.39 -2.41 2.81
C GLY A 314 -13.76 -3.10 2.77
N PRO A 315 -14.32 -3.27 1.58
CA PRO A 315 -15.55 -4.04 1.44
C PRO A 315 -15.34 -5.41 2.05
N LEU A 316 -16.19 -5.75 3.02
CA LEU A 316 -16.13 -7.04 3.75
C LEU A 316 -15.90 -8.19 2.76
N PRO A 317 -15.00 -9.12 3.10
CA PRO A 317 -14.86 -10.36 2.33
C PRO A 317 -16.25 -10.97 2.23
N ARG A 318 -16.79 -11.01 1.04
CA ARG A 318 -18.21 -11.22 0.76
C ARG A 318 -18.74 -12.60 1.13
N TYR A 319 -17.90 -13.49 1.71
CA TYR A 319 -18.20 -14.92 1.71
C TYR A 319 -17.82 -15.69 2.97
N ASP A 320 -17.47 -15.01 4.04
CA ASP A 320 -17.41 -15.71 5.31
C ASP A 320 -18.83 -15.75 5.90
N GLY A 321 -19.59 -16.78 5.59
CA GLY A 321 -20.92 -17.02 6.14
C GLY A 321 -20.91 -17.39 7.64
N SER A 322 -19.71 -17.48 8.25
CA SER A 322 -19.57 -17.76 9.66
C SER A 322 -19.92 -16.52 10.50
N THR A 323 -20.60 -16.73 11.59
CA THR A 323 -20.81 -15.74 12.65
C THR A 323 -19.85 -16.02 13.78
N ILE A 324 -19.22 -14.97 14.30
CA ILE A 324 -18.48 -15.09 15.56
C ILE A 324 -19.53 -15.16 16.67
N THR A 325 -19.58 -16.29 17.36
CA THR A 325 -20.50 -16.53 18.47
C THR A 325 -19.84 -16.45 19.84
N ASN A 326 -18.50 -16.47 19.87
CA ASN A 326 -17.74 -16.40 21.10
C ASN A 326 -17.77 -14.97 21.64
N SER A 327 -18.35 -14.78 22.82
CA SER A 327 -18.52 -13.48 23.50
C SER A 327 -17.21 -12.90 24.04
N ASN A 328 -16.14 -13.68 24.10
CA ASN A 328 -14.82 -13.24 24.58
C ASN A 328 -13.97 -12.64 23.45
N ILE A 329 -14.50 -12.58 22.23
CA ILE A 329 -13.84 -11.92 21.10
C ILE A 329 -14.34 -10.48 21.02
N GLU A 330 -13.45 -9.53 21.23
CA GLU A 330 -13.70 -8.13 20.97
C GLU A 330 -13.59 -7.87 19.46
N ILE A 331 -14.60 -7.26 18.85
CA ILE A 331 -14.63 -6.99 17.42
C ILE A 331 -14.68 -5.48 17.20
N THR A 332 -13.68 -4.93 16.52
CA THR A 332 -13.76 -3.54 16.05
C THR A 332 -14.91 -3.38 15.07
N SER A 333 -15.85 -2.48 15.35
CA SER A 333 -17.03 -2.34 14.52
C SER A 333 -16.68 -1.80 13.13
N TYR A 334 -17.38 -2.31 12.11
CA TYR A 334 -17.17 -1.83 10.73
C TYR A 334 -17.59 -0.36 10.53
N LYS A 335 -18.51 0.14 11.37
CA LYS A 335 -18.91 1.55 11.36
C LYS A 335 -17.76 2.43 11.86
N ASP A 336 -17.08 1.99 12.89
CA ASP A 336 -15.91 2.67 13.45
C ASP A 336 -14.76 2.61 12.46
N LEU A 337 -14.49 1.47 11.83
CA LEU A 337 -13.51 1.34 10.77
C LEU A 337 -13.79 2.25 9.56
N LYS A 338 -15.05 2.48 9.17
CA LYS A 338 -15.41 3.42 8.12
C LYS A 338 -15.29 4.88 8.55
N ARG A 339 -15.65 5.18 9.80
CA ARG A 339 -15.55 6.53 10.38
C ARG A 339 -14.09 6.95 10.51
N THR A 340 -13.25 6.01 10.85
CA THR A 340 -11.80 6.14 11.02
C THR A 340 -10.99 6.03 9.71
N ALA A 341 -11.59 5.94 8.54
CA ALA A 341 -10.92 6.32 7.28
C ALA A 341 -10.60 7.83 7.23
N MET A 342 -10.67 8.50 8.35
CA MET A 342 -10.33 9.86 8.72
C MET A 342 -9.02 9.90 9.56
N PRO A 343 -8.40 11.04 9.79
CA PRO A 343 -7.07 11.19 10.43
C PRO A 343 -6.87 10.45 11.76
N ASP A 344 -7.93 10.29 12.55
CA ASP A 344 -7.88 9.68 13.89
C ASP A 344 -7.63 8.15 13.88
N MET A 345 -7.64 7.52 12.69
CA MET A 345 -7.51 6.06 12.56
C MET A 345 -6.14 5.53 12.95
N ASP A 346 -5.10 6.34 12.78
CA ASP A 346 -3.74 5.92 13.06
C ASP A 346 -3.48 5.78 14.53
N GLU A 347 -4.02 6.70 15.31
CA GLU A 347 -3.86 6.65 16.76
C GLU A 347 -4.63 5.47 17.36
N GLU A 348 -5.87 5.25 16.94
CA GLU A 348 -6.68 4.11 17.41
C GLU A 348 -6.05 2.76 17.00
N PHE A 349 -5.62 2.66 15.74
CA PHE A 349 -4.96 1.46 15.26
C PHE A 349 -3.60 1.24 15.93
N LEU A 350 -2.82 2.29 16.06
CA LEU A 350 -1.54 2.24 16.75
C LEU A 350 -1.73 1.83 18.21
N ASN A 351 -2.73 2.38 18.90
CA ASN A 351 -3.08 1.99 20.25
C ASN A 351 -3.48 0.50 20.33
N ALA A 352 -4.24 -0.01 19.36
CA ALA A 352 -4.57 -1.43 19.31
C ALA A 352 -3.33 -2.32 19.16
N ILE A 353 -2.37 -1.94 18.32
CA ILE A 353 -1.09 -2.65 18.19
C ILE A 353 -0.29 -2.54 19.50
N LEU A 354 -0.19 -1.35 20.10
CA LEU A 354 0.57 -1.12 21.30
C LEU A 354 0.03 -1.91 22.49
N GLN A 355 -1.28 -2.07 22.60
CA GLN A 355 -1.95 -2.86 23.63
C GLN A 355 -1.87 -4.38 23.41
N ALA A 356 -1.57 -4.84 22.20
CA ALA A 356 -1.46 -6.25 21.90
C ALA A 356 -0.13 -6.82 22.40
N ASP A 357 -0.16 -8.03 22.99
CA ASP A 357 1.04 -8.81 23.29
C ASP A 357 1.53 -9.55 22.05
N VAL A 358 0.61 -10.02 21.20
CA VAL A 358 0.90 -10.68 19.91
C VAL A 358 -0.04 -10.16 18.85
N VAL A 359 0.51 -9.82 17.69
CA VAL A 359 -0.26 -9.44 16.49
C VAL A 359 -0.27 -10.61 15.52
N VAL A 360 -1.47 -11.00 15.06
CA VAL A 360 -1.67 -12.13 14.15
C VAL A 360 -2.36 -11.64 12.89
N GLY A 361 -1.99 -12.17 11.74
CA GLY A 361 -2.68 -11.88 10.49
C GLY A 361 -1.95 -12.38 9.25
N ALA A 362 -2.63 -12.33 8.12
CA ALA A 362 -2.03 -12.62 6.82
C ALA A 362 -0.89 -11.62 6.52
N PRO A 363 0.04 -11.94 5.59
CA PRO A 363 1.11 -11.01 5.20
C PRO A 363 0.54 -9.71 4.62
N THR A 364 0.40 -8.70 5.47
CA THR A 364 -0.21 -7.40 5.14
C THR A 364 0.67 -6.25 5.62
N THR A 365 0.33 -5.03 5.20
CA THR A 365 0.98 -3.81 5.69
C THR A 365 0.89 -3.69 7.22
N LEU A 366 -0.21 -4.18 7.83
CA LEU A 366 -0.40 -4.12 9.28
C LEU A 366 0.64 -4.95 10.05
N ILE A 367 1.03 -6.11 9.51
CA ILE A 367 2.13 -6.90 10.06
C ILE A 367 3.46 -6.13 9.95
N LEU A 368 3.73 -5.49 8.81
CA LEU A 368 4.93 -4.65 8.66
C LEU A 368 4.95 -3.47 9.63
N GLU A 369 3.82 -2.81 9.82
CA GLU A 369 3.68 -1.71 10.79
C GLU A 369 3.91 -2.21 12.22
N SER A 370 3.41 -3.39 12.56
CA SER A 370 3.65 -4.03 13.86
C SER A 370 5.11 -4.43 14.06
N LEU A 371 5.76 -4.96 13.02
CA LEU A 371 7.20 -5.26 13.05
C LEU A 371 8.04 -4.00 13.17
N ALA A 372 7.63 -2.89 12.56
CA ALA A 372 8.32 -1.61 12.63
C ALA A 372 8.41 -1.04 14.05
N ILE A 373 7.47 -1.40 14.93
CA ILE A 373 7.49 -1.07 16.37
C ILE A 373 7.88 -2.26 17.26
N ARG A 374 8.52 -3.27 16.67
CA ARG A 374 9.05 -4.47 17.35
C ARG A 374 8.01 -5.30 18.11
N LYS A 375 6.76 -5.29 17.64
CA LYS A 375 5.74 -6.18 18.21
C LYS A 375 5.97 -7.63 17.80
N LYS A 376 5.65 -8.55 18.72
CA LYS A 376 5.60 -9.98 18.40
C LYS A 376 4.51 -10.23 17.36
N CYS A 377 4.89 -10.78 16.22
CA CYS A 377 4.00 -11.06 15.11
C CYS A 377 3.99 -12.53 14.76
N VAL A 378 2.83 -13.06 14.39
CA VAL A 378 2.66 -14.41 13.84
C VAL A 378 1.91 -14.29 12.52
N LEU A 379 2.49 -14.85 11.45
CA LEU A 379 1.81 -14.89 10.16
C LEU A 379 0.75 -15.99 10.14
N ASP A 380 -0.47 -15.60 9.83
CA ASP A 380 -1.51 -16.53 9.40
C ASP A 380 -1.25 -16.87 7.92
N LEU A 381 -0.84 -18.10 7.66
CA LEU A 381 -0.69 -18.69 6.33
C LEU A 381 -1.65 -19.85 6.13
N THR A 382 -2.74 -19.90 6.89
CA THR A 382 -3.72 -20.97 6.81
C THR A 382 -4.43 -20.98 5.46
N ASN A 383 -4.78 -22.18 5.03
CA ASN A 383 -5.55 -22.39 3.81
C ASN A 383 -6.93 -22.97 4.21
N ASP A 384 -7.96 -22.18 4.02
CA ASP A 384 -9.34 -22.58 4.37
C ASP A 384 -9.95 -23.64 3.42
N GLY A 385 -9.23 -24.05 2.37
CA GLY A 385 -9.70 -25.02 1.40
C GLY A 385 -10.87 -24.55 0.52
N TYR A 386 -11.37 -23.34 0.79
CA TYR A 386 -12.53 -22.78 0.12
C TYR A 386 -12.18 -21.59 -0.78
N HIS A 387 -11.42 -20.63 -0.27
CA HIS A 387 -11.05 -19.43 -1.02
C HIS A 387 -9.72 -19.60 -1.75
N ARG A 388 -9.71 -19.23 -3.02
CA ARG A 388 -8.47 -19.19 -3.82
C ARG A 388 -7.48 -18.14 -3.30
N THR A 389 -8.00 -17.16 -2.60
CA THR A 389 -7.27 -16.05 -2.00
C THR A 389 -7.11 -16.17 -0.49
N SER A 390 -7.27 -17.39 0.08
CA SER A 390 -6.91 -17.62 1.48
C SER A 390 -5.50 -17.14 1.78
N ALA A 391 -5.19 -16.86 3.03
CA ALA A 391 -3.93 -16.26 3.44
C ALA A 391 -2.72 -17.04 2.89
N GLY A 392 -2.68 -18.35 3.07
CA GLY A 392 -1.60 -19.21 2.56
C GLY A 392 -1.51 -19.23 1.04
N ASN A 393 -2.64 -19.33 0.33
CA ASN A 393 -2.63 -19.26 -1.14
C ASN A 393 -2.15 -17.90 -1.65
N SER A 394 -2.59 -16.82 -1.01
CA SER A 394 -2.20 -15.46 -1.40
C SER A 394 -0.71 -15.21 -1.20
N ALA A 395 -0.14 -15.72 -0.11
CA ALA A 395 1.29 -15.63 0.17
C ALA A 395 2.15 -16.25 -0.94
N LEU A 396 1.69 -17.31 -1.60
CA LEU A 396 2.40 -17.95 -2.71
C LEU A 396 2.38 -17.13 -4.01
N TRP A 397 1.36 -16.30 -4.21
CA TRP A 397 1.11 -15.61 -5.48
C TRP A 397 1.45 -14.12 -5.47
N HIS A 398 1.56 -13.49 -4.30
CA HIS A 398 1.86 -12.07 -4.21
C HIS A 398 3.34 -11.84 -3.90
N THR A 399 4.07 -11.25 -4.82
CA THR A 399 5.51 -11.01 -4.72
C THR A 399 5.89 -10.32 -3.41
N HIS A 400 5.20 -9.26 -3.02
CA HIS A 400 5.44 -8.57 -1.76
C HIS A 400 5.15 -9.44 -0.52
N MET A 401 4.15 -10.34 -0.57
CA MET A 401 3.88 -11.26 0.54
C MET A 401 4.97 -12.32 0.68
N ILE A 402 5.55 -12.76 -0.45
CA ILE A 402 6.69 -13.68 -0.45
C ILE A 402 7.87 -13.02 0.30
N ASP A 403 8.14 -11.75 0.07
CA ASP A 403 9.23 -11.05 0.76
C ASP A 403 9.10 -11.12 2.29
N LEU A 404 7.87 -11.06 2.81
CA LEU A 404 7.60 -11.20 4.24
C LEU A 404 7.70 -12.66 4.70
N THR A 405 7.22 -13.61 3.89
CA THR A 405 7.30 -15.04 4.22
C THR A 405 8.69 -15.63 4.05
N ASP A 406 9.58 -14.96 3.34
CA ASP A 406 10.99 -15.37 3.21
C ASP A 406 11.82 -15.10 4.48
N ILE A 407 11.30 -14.28 5.41
CA ILE A 407 11.92 -14.12 6.73
C ILE A 407 11.66 -15.40 7.55
N LYS A 408 12.66 -16.24 7.64
CA LYS A 408 12.53 -17.59 8.25
C LYS A 408 12.20 -17.51 9.74
N GLU A 409 12.74 -16.53 10.42
CA GLU A 409 12.60 -16.31 11.85
C GLU A 409 11.23 -15.73 12.24
N LEU A 410 10.44 -15.27 11.27
CA LEU A 410 9.10 -14.76 11.53
C LEU A 410 8.13 -15.93 11.76
N PRO A 411 7.57 -16.05 12.98
CA PRO A 411 6.63 -17.12 13.33
C PRO A 411 5.43 -17.17 12.39
N ARG A 412 5.00 -18.38 12.04
CA ARG A 412 3.90 -18.60 11.09
C ARG A 412 3.16 -19.89 11.35
N GLY A 413 1.86 -19.93 11.06
CA GLY A 413 1.05 -21.12 11.04
C GLY A 413 0.49 -21.38 9.64
N ASN A 414 0.79 -22.54 9.04
CA ASN A 414 0.24 -22.97 7.76
C ASN A 414 -1.05 -23.77 7.95
N THR A 415 -1.25 -24.29 9.14
CA THR A 415 -2.48 -24.93 9.62
C THR A 415 -3.01 -24.19 10.83
N ILE A 416 -4.26 -24.43 11.19
CA ILE A 416 -4.89 -23.85 12.39
C ILE A 416 -4.12 -24.26 13.65
N ASP A 417 -3.75 -25.52 13.77
CA ASP A 417 -3.04 -26.03 14.94
C ASP A 417 -1.63 -25.42 15.04
N GLU A 418 -0.88 -25.35 13.93
CA GLU A 418 0.39 -24.62 13.92
C GLU A 418 0.22 -23.15 14.32
N LEU A 419 -0.85 -22.49 13.86
CA LEU A 419 -1.12 -21.10 14.22
C LEU A 419 -1.37 -20.95 15.72
N HIS A 420 -2.16 -21.85 16.32
CA HIS A 420 -2.39 -21.89 17.77
C HIS A 420 -1.09 -22.00 18.53
N ASP A 421 -0.25 -22.99 18.18
CA ASP A 421 1.03 -23.25 18.84
C ASP A 421 1.98 -22.06 18.72
N GLN A 422 2.07 -21.45 17.53
CA GLN A 422 2.95 -20.29 17.32
C GLN A 422 2.49 -19.06 18.11
N VAL A 423 1.18 -18.79 18.15
CA VAL A 423 0.66 -17.66 18.94
C VAL A 423 0.86 -17.89 20.43
N ASP A 424 0.63 -19.11 20.90
CA ASP A 424 0.85 -19.50 22.30
C ASP A 424 2.33 -19.36 22.71
N GLN A 425 3.25 -19.86 21.88
CA GLN A 425 4.69 -19.69 22.09
C GLN A 425 5.07 -18.20 22.18
N MET A 426 4.53 -17.37 21.29
CA MET A 426 4.83 -15.94 21.30
C MET A 426 4.25 -15.22 22.53
N LEU A 427 3.10 -15.65 23.05
CA LEU A 427 2.57 -15.10 24.31
C LEU A 427 3.50 -15.37 25.49
N GLN A 428 4.15 -16.52 25.52
CA GLN A 428 5.06 -16.94 26.60
C GLN A 428 6.45 -16.29 26.48
N GLN A 429 6.84 -15.80 25.31
CA GLN A 429 8.13 -15.16 25.09
C GLN A 429 8.17 -13.74 25.66
N PRO A 430 9.33 -13.24 26.10
CA PRO A 430 9.49 -11.85 26.48
C PRO A 430 9.10 -10.87 25.37
N ALA A 431 8.72 -9.66 25.75
CA ALA A 431 8.65 -8.56 24.79
C ALA A 431 10.04 -8.39 24.12
N ASN A 432 10.09 -8.00 22.86
CA ASN A 432 11.32 -7.83 22.10
C ASN A 432 12.15 -9.11 21.84
N CYS A 433 11.54 -10.30 21.94
CA CYS A 433 12.23 -11.56 21.61
C CYS A 433 12.53 -11.75 20.12
N LEU A 434 11.82 -11.05 19.22
CA LEU A 434 12.01 -11.17 17.79
C LEU A 434 13.12 -10.23 17.31
N HIS A 435 14.28 -10.80 17.02
CA HIS A 435 15.37 -10.12 16.32
C HIS A 435 15.29 -10.47 14.84
N LEU A 436 14.49 -9.72 14.10
CA LEU A 436 14.27 -9.96 12.66
C LEU A 436 15.12 -8.98 11.85
N ASP A 437 15.78 -9.49 10.81
CA ASP A 437 16.37 -8.65 9.77
C ASP A 437 15.25 -8.17 8.82
N ILE A 438 14.67 -7.03 9.17
CA ILE A 438 13.62 -6.37 8.40
C ILE A 438 14.13 -5.19 7.57
N GLU A 439 15.44 -4.92 7.59
CA GLU A 439 16.08 -3.81 6.84
C GLU A 439 15.83 -3.91 5.33
N ASN A 440 15.67 -5.13 4.83
CA ASN A 440 15.34 -5.34 3.43
C ASN A 440 13.90 -4.91 3.09
N LEU A 441 12.97 -5.00 4.04
CA LEU A 441 11.55 -4.68 3.83
C LEU A 441 11.27 -3.19 3.98
N TYR A 442 11.77 -2.57 5.03
CA TYR A 442 11.65 -1.13 5.22
C TYR A 442 12.97 -0.52 5.69
N ASN A 443 13.15 0.75 5.39
CA ASN A 443 14.36 1.47 5.76
C ASN A 443 14.43 1.67 7.29
N THR A 444 15.45 1.11 7.91
CA THR A 444 15.74 1.19 9.36
C THR A 444 16.80 2.24 9.71
N SER A 445 17.24 3.07 8.73
CA SER A 445 18.24 4.12 8.99
C SER A 445 17.75 5.06 10.09
N GLU A 446 18.66 5.65 10.86
CA GLU A 446 18.32 6.61 11.93
C GLU A 446 17.63 7.87 11.39
N MET A 447 17.90 8.22 10.15
CA MET A 447 17.32 9.39 9.49
C MET A 447 15.87 9.12 9.07
N LEU A 448 14.94 9.94 9.50
CA LEU A 448 13.52 9.86 9.14
C LEU A 448 13.30 10.12 7.65
N TYR A 449 12.19 9.62 7.09
CA TYR A 449 11.83 9.86 5.69
C TYR A 449 11.86 11.34 5.33
N ARG A 450 11.26 12.19 6.19
CA ARG A 450 11.18 13.64 5.97
C ARG A 450 12.56 14.30 5.89
N ASP A 451 13.53 13.83 6.69
CA ASP A 451 14.89 14.37 6.72
C ASP A 451 15.67 13.91 5.48
N GLN A 452 15.51 12.63 5.07
CA GLN A 452 16.12 12.10 3.85
C GLN A 452 15.59 12.82 2.61
N LEU A 453 14.27 13.06 2.52
CA LEU A 453 13.68 13.79 1.41
C LEU A 453 14.19 15.24 1.36
N LEU A 454 14.23 15.93 2.50
CA LEU A 454 14.76 17.29 2.61
C LEU A 454 16.21 17.35 2.11
N HIS A 455 17.08 16.48 2.62
CA HIS A 455 18.49 16.41 2.21
C HIS A 455 18.65 16.15 0.71
N PHE A 456 17.86 15.23 0.18
CA PHE A 456 17.88 14.92 -1.24
C PHE A 456 17.50 16.12 -2.11
N LEU A 457 16.40 16.81 -1.78
CA LEU A 457 15.95 17.98 -2.53
C LEU A 457 16.97 19.13 -2.49
N LEU A 458 17.66 19.34 -1.35
CA LEU A 458 18.73 20.32 -1.21
C LEU A 458 19.97 19.95 -2.03
N SER A 459 20.41 18.68 -1.98
CA SER A 459 21.59 18.22 -2.73
C SER A 459 21.38 18.28 -4.24
N ALA A 460 20.18 18.01 -4.71
CA ALA A 460 19.82 18.05 -6.11
C ALA A 460 19.77 19.49 -6.68
N GLN A 461 19.82 20.54 -5.83
CA GLN A 461 20.00 21.92 -6.26
C GLN A 461 21.46 22.21 -6.66
N HIS A 462 22.42 21.71 -5.88
CA HIS A 462 23.82 22.01 -6.09
C HIS A 462 24.40 21.34 -7.34
N SER A 463 23.80 20.23 -7.81
CA SER A 463 24.19 19.57 -9.06
C SER A 463 23.83 20.32 -10.35
N LYS A 464 23.15 21.46 -10.27
CA LYS A 464 22.86 22.35 -11.42
C LYS A 464 23.92 23.44 -11.64
N ILE A 465 24.90 23.56 -10.75
CA ILE A 465 25.89 24.66 -10.75
C ILE A 465 27.19 24.24 -11.40
N ASP A 466 27.40 22.97 -11.67
CA ASP A 466 28.53 22.41 -12.44
C ASP A 466 28.08 22.01 -13.88
#